data_25dfc9107a96328f70d29f3ace7928c2
#
_entry.id   25dfc9107a96328f70d29f3ace7928c2
#
_cell.length_a   1.000
_cell.length_b   1.000
_cell.length_c   1.000
_cell.angle_alpha   90.00
_cell.angle_beta   90.00
_cell.angle_gamma   90.00
#
_symmetry.space_group_name_H-M   'P 1'
#
loop_
_entity.id
_entity.type
_entity.pdbx_description
1 polymer ?
#
loop_
_entity_poly.entity_id
_entity_poly.type
_entity_poly.pdbx_seq_one_letter_code
_entity_poly.pdbx_strand_id
1 'polypeptide(L)'
;MTWKHGAEEQTSVRYEDGLLFPGDLVEHPNPDMSLQDAILTRRTVRAYRPEPVPYELFQQLVETSMHAPTACDEQRWKIIYIDDPAVLQDLYERGSAAALTKAKQAFLITYNRYTDNLHYHDHVQSAAAFITTFSLVAHSAGVGSCWIGHLPNKDEVSRIFGIPSKFEPIALVTFGFYRDRMKMRPRKRSAAQIVFKGRFVREGLDYSKAKNVPLRILLRAIYYAIPAFLRRRLRKASLKYEKKFYNEIHD
;
A
#
# COMPACT_ATOMS: atom_id res chain seq x y z
N MET A 1 -14.72 -43.80 -16.82
CA MET A 1 -15.47 -42.56 -16.46
C MET A 1 -14.71 -41.40 -17.00
N THR A 2 -15.18 -40.84 -18.09
CA THR A 2 -14.52 -39.72 -18.81
C THR A 2 -15.12 -38.42 -18.33
N TRP A 3 -14.29 -37.59 -17.70
CA TRP A 3 -14.69 -36.21 -17.33
C TRP A 3 -14.56 -35.33 -18.57
N LYS A 4 -15.71 -34.85 -19.07
CA LYS A 4 -15.74 -33.78 -20.05
C LYS A 4 -15.54 -32.44 -19.33
N HIS A 5 -14.42 -31.78 -19.54
CA HIS A 5 -14.28 -30.38 -19.22
C HIS A 5 -15.04 -29.54 -20.24
N GLY A 6 -16.09 -28.87 -19.79
CA GLY A 6 -16.68 -27.77 -20.54
C GLY A 6 -15.66 -26.63 -20.58
N ALA A 7 -15.22 -26.30 -21.77
CA ALA A 7 -14.46 -25.07 -22.01
C ALA A 7 -15.43 -23.89 -21.89
N GLU A 8 -15.43 -23.21 -20.75
CA GLU A 8 -15.91 -21.82 -20.69
C GLU A 8 -14.95 -20.99 -21.54
N GLU A 9 -15.50 -20.34 -22.55
CA GLU A 9 -14.80 -19.35 -23.36
C GLU A 9 -14.22 -18.28 -22.43
N GLN A 10 -12.92 -18.38 -22.18
CA GLN A 10 -12.15 -17.24 -21.69
C GLN A 10 -12.18 -16.21 -22.80
N THR A 11 -13.04 -15.22 -22.65
CA THR A 11 -12.96 -13.97 -23.39
C THR A 11 -11.59 -13.36 -23.08
N SER A 12 -10.64 -13.64 -23.96
CA SER A 12 -9.36 -12.94 -23.99
C SER A 12 -9.67 -11.47 -24.28
N VAL A 13 -9.65 -10.65 -23.24
CA VAL A 13 -9.65 -9.19 -23.41
C VAL A 13 -8.36 -8.86 -24.15
N ARG A 14 -8.46 -8.63 -25.45
CA ARG A 14 -7.36 -8.07 -26.24
C ARG A 14 -7.19 -6.63 -25.80
N TYR A 15 -6.04 -6.32 -25.25
CA TYR A 15 -5.58 -4.96 -24.98
C TYR A 15 -5.23 -4.29 -26.35
N GLU A 16 -6.21 -4.04 -27.19
CA GLU A 16 -6.00 -3.30 -28.46
C GLU A 16 -5.94 -1.79 -28.22
N ASP A 17 -6.46 -1.31 -27.09
CA ASP A 17 -6.35 0.10 -26.70
C ASP A 17 -5.52 0.16 -25.40
N GLY A 18 -4.35 0.79 -25.48
CA GLY A 18 -3.47 1.01 -24.33
C GLY A 18 -4.23 1.61 -23.13
N LEU A 19 -3.63 1.59 -21.94
CA LEU A 19 -4.16 2.23 -20.74
C LEU A 19 -4.89 3.53 -21.12
N LEU A 20 -6.21 3.60 -20.86
CA LEU A 20 -7.00 4.81 -21.11
C LEU A 20 -6.49 5.90 -20.17
N PHE A 21 -5.57 6.70 -20.69
CA PHE A 21 -5.16 7.92 -20.01
C PHE A 21 -6.23 8.97 -20.30
N PRO A 22 -6.88 9.57 -19.31
CA PRO A 22 -7.68 10.77 -19.53
C PRO A 22 -6.69 11.88 -19.91
N GLY A 23 -6.52 12.11 -21.22
CA GLY A 23 -5.47 12.95 -21.79
C GLY A 23 -5.39 14.38 -21.25
N ASP A 24 -6.49 14.87 -20.65
CA ASP A 24 -6.59 16.23 -20.12
C ASP A 24 -6.39 16.33 -18.59
N LEU A 25 -6.36 15.23 -17.87
CA LEU A 25 -6.32 15.22 -16.39
C LEU A 25 -4.93 14.94 -15.83
N VAL A 26 -4.00 14.44 -16.63
CA VAL A 26 -2.68 14.03 -16.16
C VAL A 26 -1.62 14.86 -16.85
N GLU A 27 -1.05 15.81 -16.13
CA GLU A 27 0.10 16.60 -16.66
C GLU A 27 1.32 15.72 -16.98
N HIS A 28 1.37 14.49 -16.50
CA HIS A 28 2.52 13.60 -16.65
C HIS A 28 2.19 12.09 -16.74
N PRO A 29 1.22 11.61 -17.57
CA PRO A 29 1.29 10.21 -17.95
C PRO A 29 2.52 10.11 -18.85
N ASN A 30 3.44 9.23 -18.52
CA ASN A 30 4.49 8.85 -19.45
C ASN A 30 4.23 7.38 -19.83
N PRO A 31 3.41 7.14 -20.88
CA PRO A 31 3.12 5.79 -21.34
C PRO A 31 4.39 5.05 -21.79
N ASP A 32 5.44 5.80 -22.14
CA ASP A 32 6.73 5.27 -22.55
C ASP A 32 7.73 5.16 -21.38
N MET A 33 7.26 5.34 -20.13
CA MET A 33 8.13 5.23 -18.95
C MET A 33 8.73 3.83 -18.85
N SER A 34 10.05 3.73 -18.92
CA SER A 34 10.71 2.45 -18.72
C SER A 34 10.48 1.92 -17.31
N LEU A 35 10.51 0.59 -17.14
CA LEU A 35 10.43 -0.01 -15.80
C LEU A 35 11.52 0.53 -14.87
N GLN A 36 12.72 0.76 -15.40
CA GLN A 36 13.83 1.33 -14.64
C GLN A 36 13.49 2.73 -14.15
N ASP A 37 12.92 3.58 -14.99
CA ASP A 37 12.51 4.93 -14.61
C ASP A 37 11.40 4.90 -13.57
N ALA A 38 10.40 4.02 -13.75
CA ALA A 38 9.34 3.85 -12.77
C ALA A 38 9.90 3.48 -11.39
N ILE A 39 10.84 2.56 -11.31
CA ILE A 39 11.49 2.14 -10.06
C ILE A 39 12.31 3.29 -9.45
N LEU A 40 13.08 4.01 -10.24
CA LEU A 40 13.98 5.07 -9.79
C LEU A 40 13.22 6.34 -9.37
N THR A 41 12.15 6.68 -10.06
CA THR A 41 11.42 7.93 -9.86
C THR A 41 10.20 7.83 -8.95
N ARG A 42 9.59 6.63 -8.81
CA ARG A 42 8.45 6.45 -7.91
C ARG A 42 8.75 6.93 -6.49
N ARG A 43 7.82 7.66 -5.92
CA ARG A 43 7.87 8.12 -4.51
C ARG A 43 6.53 7.84 -3.81
N THR A 44 6.55 7.88 -2.49
CA THR A 44 5.35 7.86 -1.68
C THR A 44 4.67 9.22 -1.74
N VAL A 45 3.46 9.26 -2.30
CA VAL A 45 2.62 10.47 -2.42
C VAL A 45 1.61 10.51 -1.27
N ARG A 46 1.49 11.63 -0.59
CA ARG A 46 0.57 11.83 0.54
C ARG A 46 -0.34 13.05 0.37
N ALA A 47 -0.16 13.82 -0.69
CA ALA A 47 -1.01 14.93 -1.05
C ALA A 47 -1.44 14.74 -2.51
N TYR A 48 -2.74 14.80 -2.74
CA TYR A 48 -3.34 14.50 -4.02
C TYR A 48 -4.08 15.72 -4.56
N ARG A 49 -4.29 15.74 -5.86
CA ARG A 49 -5.19 16.67 -6.52
C ARG A 49 -6.64 16.42 -6.08
N PRO A 50 -7.53 17.43 -6.26
CA PRO A 50 -8.96 17.25 -5.94
C PRO A 50 -9.65 16.24 -6.85
N GLU A 51 -9.19 16.06 -8.08
CA GLU A 51 -9.78 15.19 -9.07
C GLU A 51 -9.60 13.73 -8.68
N PRO A 52 -10.67 12.92 -8.62
CA PRO A 52 -10.58 11.51 -8.34
C PRO A 52 -9.98 10.75 -9.53
N VAL A 53 -9.29 9.67 -9.26
CA VAL A 53 -8.90 8.69 -10.29
C VAL A 53 -10.17 7.97 -10.74
N PRO A 54 -10.47 7.89 -12.05
CA PRO A 54 -11.61 7.13 -12.55
C PRO A 54 -11.57 5.67 -12.09
N TYR A 55 -12.73 5.11 -11.77
CA TYR A 55 -12.81 3.73 -11.27
C TYR A 55 -12.30 2.72 -12.30
N GLU A 56 -12.54 2.96 -13.57
CA GLU A 56 -12.07 2.15 -14.70
C GLU A 56 -10.53 2.13 -14.75
N LEU A 57 -9.89 3.29 -14.57
CA LEU A 57 -8.43 3.35 -14.49
C LEU A 57 -7.92 2.60 -13.25
N PHE A 58 -8.58 2.74 -12.09
CA PHE A 58 -8.23 1.95 -10.91
C PHE A 58 -8.32 0.45 -11.19
N GLN A 59 -9.37 -0.02 -11.86
CA GLN A 59 -9.52 -1.44 -12.23
C GLN A 59 -8.38 -1.91 -13.14
N GLN A 60 -8.00 -1.15 -14.16
CA GLN A 60 -6.87 -1.46 -15.04
C GLN A 60 -5.54 -1.54 -14.27
N LEU A 61 -5.31 -0.62 -13.34
CA LEU A 61 -4.12 -0.65 -12.47
C LEU A 61 -4.11 -1.91 -11.58
N VAL A 62 -5.27 -2.32 -11.07
CA VAL A 62 -5.42 -3.55 -10.28
C VAL A 62 -5.16 -4.78 -11.15
N GLU A 63 -5.79 -4.89 -12.33
CA GLU A 63 -5.61 -6.00 -13.27
C GLU A 63 -4.15 -6.19 -13.65
N THR A 64 -3.47 -5.11 -14.02
CA THR A 64 -2.02 -5.19 -14.29
C THR A 64 -1.24 -5.64 -13.04
N SER A 65 -1.64 -5.20 -11.86
CA SER A 65 -0.97 -5.54 -10.60
C SER A 65 -1.21 -6.99 -10.15
N MET A 66 -2.25 -7.64 -10.65
CA MET A 66 -2.52 -9.07 -10.40
C MET A 66 -1.44 -9.99 -10.99
N HIS A 67 -0.60 -9.51 -11.90
CA HIS A 67 0.58 -10.23 -12.38
C HIS A 67 1.76 -10.25 -11.37
N ALA A 68 1.58 -9.65 -10.19
CA ALA A 68 2.55 -9.77 -9.11
C ALA A 68 2.70 -11.22 -8.65
N PRO A 69 3.92 -11.66 -8.32
CA PRO A 69 4.13 -13.04 -7.85
C PRO A 69 3.40 -13.29 -6.54
N THR A 70 2.85 -14.50 -6.40
CA THR A 70 2.27 -14.99 -5.15
C THR A 70 2.89 -16.33 -4.76
N ALA A 71 2.94 -16.62 -3.47
CA ALA A 71 3.38 -17.92 -2.99
C ALA A 71 2.48 -19.00 -3.61
N CYS A 72 3.11 -20.05 -4.17
CA CYS A 72 2.43 -21.17 -4.82
C CYS A 72 1.38 -20.78 -5.87
N ASP A 73 1.50 -19.60 -6.46
CA ASP A 73 0.54 -19.04 -7.42
C ASP A 73 -0.91 -18.98 -6.90
N GLU A 74 -1.08 -18.80 -5.60
CA GLU A 74 -2.38 -18.87 -4.94
C GLU A 74 -3.34 -17.72 -5.29
N GLN A 75 -2.83 -16.53 -5.56
CA GLN A 75 -3.60 -15.35 -6.00
C GLN A 75 -4.84 -15.05 -5.13
N ARG A 76 -4.74 -15.24 -3.80
CA ARG A 76 -5.88 -15.21 -2.86
C ARG A 76 -6.11 -13.84 -2.21
N TRP A 77 -5.61 -12.74 -2.78
CA TRP A 77 -5.93 -11.39 -2.32
C TRP A 77 -7.39 -11.02 -2.60
N LYS A 78 -7.91 -10.11 -1.80
CA LYS A 78 -9.15 -9.38 -2.06
C LYS A 78 -8.89 -7.90 -1.83
N ILE A 79 -9.45 -7.08 -2.70
CA ILE A 79 -9.29 -5.62 -2.69
C ILE A 79 -10.63 -5.00 -2.32
N ILE A 80 -10.63 -4.12 -1.33
CA ILE A 80 -11.78 -3.29 -0.98
C ILE A 80 -11.45 -1.87 -1.40
N TYR A 81 -12.13 -1.37 -2.42
CA TYR A 81 -12.04 0.01 -2.88
C TYR A 81 -12.79 0.93 -1.91
N ILE A 82 -12.21 2.09 -1.63
CA ILE A 82 -12.71 3.07 -0.66
C ILE A 82 -12.64 4.45 -1.29
N ASP A 83 -13.79 5.05 -1.55
CA ASP A 83 -13.96 6.40 -2.08
C ASP A 83 -14.84 7.28 -1.18
N ASP A 84 -15.28 6.75 -0.04
CA ASP A 84 -16.00 7.50 0.98
C ASP A 84 -15.02 8.19 1.95
N PRO A 85 -14.95 9.53 1.93
CA PRO A 85 -14.10 10.28 2.85
C PRO A 85 -14.44 10.05 4.33
N ALA A 86 -15.70 9.72 4.66
CA ALA A 86 -16.11 9.45 6.03
C ALA A 86 -15.45 8.16 6.56
N VAL A 87 -15.33 7.13 5.73
CA VAL A 87 -14.63 5.88 6.07
C VAL A 87 -13.14 6.15 6.30
N LEU A 88 -12.49 6.94 5.45
CA LEU A 88 -11.10 7.32 5.61
C LEU A 88 -10.86 8.14 6.88
N GLN A 89 -11.79 9.04 7.20
CA GLN A 89 -11.75 9.83 8.42
C GLN A 89 -11.96 8.96 9.67
N ASP A 90 -12.89 8.00 9.65
CA ASP A 90 -13.11 7.06 10.77
C ASP A 90 -11.86 6.19 11.02
N LEU A 91 -11.25 5.65 9.97
CA LEU A 91 -9.98 4.92 10.09
C LEU A 91 -8.87 5.80 10.69
N TYR A 92 -8.78 7.05 10.26
CA TYR A 92 -7.84 8.00 10.84
C TYR A 92 -8.12 8.22 12.32
N GLU A 93 -9.35 8.47 12.72
CA GLU A 93 -9.74 8.70 14.11
C GLU A 93 -9.49 7.48 15.01
N ARG A 94 -9.52 6.28 14.46
CA ARG A 94 -9.20 5.02 15.15
C ARG A 94 -7.72 4.70 15.23
N GLY A 95 -6.85 5.53 14.66
CA GLY A 95 -5.42 5.39 14.85
C GLY A 95 -4.63 5.11 13.57
N SER A 96 -5.22 5.19 12.39
CA SER A 96 -4.48 5.08 11.15
C SER A 96 -3.63 6.33 10.83
N ALA A 97 -2.80 6.26 9.81
CA ALA A 97 -1.88 7.35 9.44
C ALA A 97 -2.62 8.62 8.99
N ALA A 98 -2.08 9.79 9.31
CA ALA A 98 -2.66 11.07 8.94
C ALA A 98 -2.73 11.32 7.41
N ALA A 99 -2.02 10.55 6.61
CA ALA A 99 -2.12 10.59 5.15
C ALA A 99 -3.56 10.35 4.64
N LEU A 100 -4.39 9.61 5.41
CA LEU A 100 -5.79 9.35 5.07
C LEU A 100 -6.64 10.61 5.01
N THR A 101 -6.37 11.61 5.86
CA THR A 101 -7.17 12.86 5.88
C THR A 101 -7.02 13.72 4.62
N LYS A 102 -6.02 13.43 3.79
CA LYS A 102 -5.75 14.13 2.53
C LYS A 102 -6.07 13.28 1.30
N ALA A 103 -6.40 12.01 1.49
CA ALA A 103 -6.77 11.11 0.41
C ALA A 103 -8.28 11.16 0.19
N LYS A 104 -8.71 11.06 -1.05
CA LYS A 104 -10.11 10.86 -1.42
C LYS A 104 -10.41 9.40 -1.74
N GLN A 105 -9.39 8.67 -2.13
CA GLN A 105 -9.49 7.29 -2.57
C GLN A 105 -8.39 6.44 -1.96
N ALA A 106 -8.75 5.22 -1.62
CA ALA A 106 -7.85 4.21 -1.11
C ALA A 106 -8.35 2.82 -1.51
N PHE A 107 -7.51 1.83 -1.33
CA PHE A 107 -7.97 0.46 -1.24
C PHE A 107 -7.32 -0.25 -0.05
N LEU A 108 -8.08 -1.15 0.54
CA LEU A 108 -7.59 -2.08 1.55
C LEU A 108 -7.32 -3.42 0.88
N ILE A 109 -6.09 -3.92 0.99
CA ILE A 109 -5.75 -5.27 0.55
C ILE A 109 -5.88 -6.24 1.70
N THR A 110 -6.61 -7.31 1.46
CA THR A 110 -6.73 -8.46 2.35
C THR A 110 -6.17 -9.70 1.65
N TYR A 111 -5.76 -10.68 2.41
CA TYR A 111 -5.33 -11.96 1.88
C TYR A 111 -5.87 -13.11 2.73
N ASN A 112 -6.11 -14.27 2.10
CA ASN A 112 -6.50 -15.47 2.83
C ASN A 112 -5.33 -15.91 3.72
N ARG A 113 -5.57 -16.04 5.05
CA ARG A 113 -4.53 -16.41 6.03
C ARG A 113 -4.18 -17.89 6.02
N TYR A 114 -4.99 -18.72 5.41
CA TYR A 114 -4.73 -20.16 5.30
C TYR A 114 -3.85 -20.41 4.08
N THR A 115 -2.54 -20.17 4.26
CA THR A 115 -1.50 -20.45 3.28
C THR A 115 -0.68 -21.63 3.76
N ASP A 116 0.02 -22.31 2.85
CA ASP A 116 0.79 -23.51 3.17
C ASP A 116 1.98 -23.21 4.10
N ASN A 117 2.48 -21.96 4.08
CA ASN A 117 3.64 -21.58 4.86
C ASN A 117 3.37 -20.41 5.80
N LEU A 118 2.63 -20.66 6.87
CA LEU A 118 2.34 -19.68 7.92
C LEU A 118 3.60 -19.13 8.59
N HIS A 119 4.70 -19.91 8.61
CA HIS A 119 5.94 -19.55 9.27
C HIS A 119 6.61 -18.34 8.63
N TYR A 120 6.54 -18.26 7.30
CA TYR A 120 7.10 -17.15 6.53
C TYR A 120 6.08 -16.08 6.16
N HIS A 121 4.84 -16.21 6.61
CA HIS A 121 3.77 -15.25 6.32
C HIS A 121 3.56 -14.99 4.81
N ASP A 122 3.46 -16.04 4.03
CA ASP A 122 3.37 -15.99 2.56
C ASP A 122 2.25 -15.07 2.06
N HIS A 123 1.13 -15.04 2.77
CA HIS A 123 0.02 -14.15 2.51
C HIS A 123 0.40 -12.66 2.60
N VAL A 124 1.27 -12.30 3.55
CA VAL A 124 1.78 -10.92 3.70
C VAL A 124 2.76 -10.59 2.59
N GLN A 125 3.64 -11.54 2.23
CA GLN A 125 4.61 -11.37 1.15
C GLN A 125 3.90 -11.19 -0.20
N SER A 126 2.92 -12.03 -0.50
CA SER A 126 2.10 -11.95 -1.71
C SER A 126 1.35 -10.61 -1.81
N ALA A 127 0.74 -10.16 -0.72
CA ALA A 127 0.10 -8.85 -0.67
C ALA A 127 1.10 -7.70 -0.85
N ALA A 128 2.31 -7.81 -0.29
CA ALA A 128 3.38 -6.81 -0.44
C ALA A 128 3.88 -6.72 -1.88
N ALA A 129 4.01 -7.87 -2.58
CA ALA A 129 4.35 -7.91 -3.99
C ALA A 129 3.29 -7.18 -4.84
N PHE A 130 2.01 -7.46 -4.60
CA PHE A 130 0.91 -6.76 -5.27
C PHE A 130 0.98 -5.25 -5.06
N ILE A 131 1.13 -4.77 -3.82
CA ILE A 131 1.19 -3.33 -3.53
C ILE A 131 2.38 -2.66 -4.20
N THR A 132 3.53 -3.36 -4.27
CA THR A 132 4.72 -2.85 -4.95
C THR A 132 4.46 -2.70 -6.43
N THR A 133 3.91 -3.73 -7.07
CA THR A 133 3.55 -3.72 -8.49
C THR A 133 2.53 -2.62 -8.77
N PHE A 134 1.45 -2.53 -7.99
CA PHE A 134 0.47 -1.44 -8.10
C PHE A 134 1.13 -0.06 -8.02
N SER A 135 2.04 0.13 -7.07
CA SER A 135 2.69 1.43 -6.91
C SER A 135 3.56 1.82 -8.09
N LEU A 136 4.14 0.87 -8.81
CA LEU A 136 4.92 1.09 -10.02
C LEU A 136 4.01 1.38 -11.22
N VAL A 137 3.00 0.54 -11.42
CA VAL A 137 2.01 0.71 -12.50
C VAL A 137 1.24 2.01 -12.34
N ALA A 138 0.78 2.34 -11.13
CA ALA A 138 0.11 3.60 -10.86
C ALA A 138 1.03 4.80 -11.17
N HIS A 139 2.32 4.72 -10.79
CA HIS A 139 3.27 5.79 -11.05
C HIS A 139 3.50 6.02 -12.54
N SER A 140 3.63 4.97 -13.35
CA SER A 140 3.74 5.12 -14.81
C SER A 140 2.49 5.73 -15.42
N ALA A 141 1.31 5.48 -14.83
CA ALA A 141 0.04 6.07 -15.22
C ALA A 141 -0.20 7.48 -14.63
N GLY A 142 0.79 8.14 -14.02
CA GLY A 142 0.65 9.45 -13.40
C GLY A 142 -0.16 9.47 -12.09
N VAL A 143 -0.44 8.30 -11.53
CA VAL A 143 -1.16 8.14 -10.25
C VAL A 143 -0.17 7.93 -9.11
N GLY A 144 -0.18 8.82 -8.14
CA GLY A 144 0.63 8.69 -6.93
C GLY A 144 -0.01 7.73 -5.93
N SER A 145 0.81 7.03 -5.15
CA SER A 145 0.32 6.11 -4.13
C SER A 145 1.09 6.22 -2.82
N CYS A 146 0.43 5.85 -1.72
CA CYS A 146 1.04 5.73 -0.40
C CYS A 146 0.62 4.43 0.28
N TRP A 147 1.57 3.53 0.48
CA TRP A 147 1.38 2.33 1.27
C TRP A 147 1.32 2.66 2.75
N ILE A 148 0.22 2.34 3.41
CA ILE A 148 -0.05 2.59 4.81
C ILE A 148 -0.15 1.26 5.55
N GLY A 149 0.89 0.94 6.33
CA GLY A 149 0.90 -0.21 7.25
C GLY A 149 0.46 0.16 8.67
N HIS A 150 0.28 1.45 8.96
CA HIS A 150 -0.19 1.91 10.26
C HIS A 150 -1.71 2.02 10.25
N LEU A 151 -2.37 0.91 10.56
CA LEU A 151 -3.83 0.78 10.64
C LEU A 151 -4.26 0.56 12.10
N PRO A 152 -5.56 0.68 12.40
CA PRO A 152 -6.13 0.20 13.66
C PRO A 152 -5.86 -1.29 13.85
N ASN A 153 -6.29 -1.85 14.98
CA ASN A 153 -6.23 -3.29 15.21
C ASN A 153 -6.93 -4.05 14.07
N LYS A 154 -6.36 -5.18 13.64
CA LYS A 154 -6.89 -6.01 12.54
C LYS A 154 -8.34 -6.41 12.73
N ASP A 155 -8.74 -6.74 13.96
CA ASP A 155 -10.14 -7.10 14.28
C ASP A 155 -11.08 -5.89 14.14
N GLU A 156 -10.61 -4.70 14.45
CA GLU A 156 -11.36 -3.47 14.27
C GLU A 156 -11.54 -3.13 12.79
N VAL A 157 -10.48 -3.27 11.99
CA VAL A 157 -10.53 -3.13 10.53
C VAL A 157 -11.47 -4.18 9.92
N SER A 158 -11.36 -5.44 10.37
CA SER A 158 -12.22 -6.51 9.87
C SER A 158 -13.71 -6.24 10.15
N ARG A 159 -14.03 -5.70 11.32
CA ARG A 159 -15.43 -5.32 11.66
C ARG A 159 -15.94 -4.14 10.82
N ILE A 160 -15.11 -3.13 10.57
CA ILE A 160 -15.49 -1.97 9.75
C ILE A 160 -15.87 -2.40 8.32
N PHE A 161 -15.09 -3.31 7.74
CA PHE A 161 -15.26 -3.73 6.34
C PHE A 161 -15.98 -5.08 6.16
N GLY A 162 -16.48 -5.69 7.23
CA GLY A 162 -17.14 -7.00 7.15
C GLY A 162 -16.23 -8.13 6.64
N ILE A 163 -14.92 -8.08 6.96
CA ILE A 163 -13.94 -9.05 6.46
C ILE A 163 -14.12 -10.39 7.20
N PRO A 164 -14.37 -11.50 6.49
CA PRO A 164 -14.48 -12.82 7.11
C PRO A 164 -13.17 -13.23 7.79
N SER A 165 -13.27 -14.05 8.86
CA SER A 165 -12.12 -14.49 9.67
C SER A 165 -11.01 -15.20 8.91
N LYS A 166 -11.34 -15.82 7.78
CA LYS A 166 -10.35 -16.46 6.89
C LYS A 166 -9.47 -15.47 6.12
N PHE A 167 -9.85 -14.19 6.06
CA PHE A 167 -9.07 -13.13 5.43
C PHE A 167 -8.45 -12.23 6.50
N GLU A 168 -7.26 -11.76 6.21
CA GLU A 168 -6.52 -10.83 7.06
C GLU A 168 -6.34 -9.50 6.32
N PRO A 169 -6.70 -8.35 6.94
CA PRO A 169 -6.35 -7.05 6.40
C PRO A 169 -4.84 -6.83 6.54
N ILE A 170 -4.17 -6.59 5.41
CA ILE A 170 -2.70 -6.48 5.37
C ILE A 170 -2.26 -5.01 5.39
N ALA A 171 -2.77 -4.21 4.48
CA ALA A 171 -2.39 -2.81 4.36
C ALA A 171 -3.47 -2.02 3.61
N LEU A 172 -3.42 -0.71 3.78
CA LEU A 172 -4.22 0.24 3.02
C LEU A 172 -3.29 1.04 2.11
N VAL A 173 -3.72 1.29 0.88
CA VAL A 173 -3.01 2.12 -0.08
C VAL A 173 -3.90 3.27 -0.46
N THR A 174 -3.49 4.50 -0.13
CA THR A 174 -4.14 5.69 -0.68
C THR A 174 -3.53 6.00 -2.04
N PHE A 175 -4.33 6.53 -2.96
CA PHE A 175 -3.87 6.89 -4.30
C PHE A 175 -4.64 8.09 -4.84
N GLY A 176 -4.12 8.71 -5.89
CA GLY A 176 -4.70 9.89 -6.51
C GLY A 176 -3.72 10.58 -7.46
N PHE A 177 -4.21 11.49 -8.27
CA PHE A 177 -3.36 12.36 -9.08
C PHE A 177 -2.57 13.31 -8.17
N TYR A 178 -1.35 13.70 -8.58
CA TYR A 178 -0.48 14.58 -7.79
C TYR A 178 0.14 15.67 -8.65
N ARG A 179 0.54 16.79 -8.03
CA ARG A 179 0.93 18.02 -8.75
C ARG A 179 2.43 18.11 -9.04
N ASP A 180 3.28 17.51 -8.22
CA ASP A 180 4.68 17.89 -8.21
C ASP A 180 5.62 16.79 -8.71
N ARG A 181 6.66 17.23 -9.43
CA ARG A 181 7.83 16.39 -9.68
C ARG A 181 8.52 16.11 -8.34
N MET A 182 8.41 14.86 -7.88
CA MET A 182 9.01 14.47 -6.63
C MET A 182 10.53 14.46 -6.74
N LYS A 183 11.20 15.19 -5.84
CA LYS A 183 12.67 15.19 -5.74
C LYS A 183 13.17 13.77 -5.45
N MET A 184 14.12 13.29 -6.26
CA MET A 184 14.80 12.04 -6.01
C MET A 184 15.61 12.16 -4.68
N ARG A 185 15.42 11.16 -3.81
CA ARG A 185 16.24 11.05 -2.60
C ARG A 185 17.27 9.94 -2.78
N PRO A 186 18.56 10.20 -2.51
CA PRO A 186 19.58 9.17 -2.57
C PRO A 186 19.28 8.06 -1.56
N ARG A 187 19.66 6.84 -1.91
CA ARG A 187 19.54 5.71 -0.98
C ARG A 187 20.59 5.85 0.12
N LYS A 188 20.21 5.50 1.34
CA LYS A 188 21.09 5.60 2.52
C LYS A 188 22.22 4.58 2.51
N ARG A 189 22.11 3.53 1.72
CA ARG A 189 23.07 2.42 1.66
C ARG A 189 23.34 2.02 0.22
N SER A 190 24.56 1.60 -0.07
CA SER A 190 24.95 1.01 -1.34
C SER A 190 24.65 -0.50 -1.36
N ALA A 191 24.68 -1.12 -2.54
CA ALA A 191 24.54 -2.57 -2.67
C ALA A 191 25.62 -3.32 -1.87
N ALA A 192 26.86 -2.82 -1.88
CA ALA A 192 27.97 -3.44 -1.14
C ALA A 192 27.73 -3.50 0.38
N GLN A 193 26.90 -2.61 0.93
CA GLN A 193 26.57 -2.58 2.37
C GLN A 193 25.42 -3.53 2.75
N ILE A 194 24.69 -4.09 1.78
CA ILE A 194 23.49 -4.92 2.03
C ILE A 194 23.59 -6.32 1.43
N VAL A 195 24.57 -6.57 0.56
CA VAL A 195 24.78 -7.87 -0.09
C VAL A 195 25.90 -8.61 0.64
N PHE A 196 25.59 -9.78 1.14
CA PHE A 196 26.56 -10.71 1.75
C PHE A 196 26.69 -11.95 0.87
N LYS A 197 27.93 -12.36 0.54
CA LYS A 197 28.18 -13.55 -0.26
C LYS A 197 28.19 -14.79 0.63
N GLY A 198 27.22 -15.66 0.44
CA GLY A 198 27.13 -16.97 1.10
C GLY A 198 26.62 -16.94 2.54
N ARG A 199 27.10 -16.07 3.40
CA ARG A 199 26.75 -16.00 4.81
C ARG A 199 26.56 -14.57 5.28
N PHE A 200 25.70 -14.39 6.29
CA PHE A 200 25.53 -13.10 6.93
C PHE A 200 26.77 -12.76 7.79
N VAL A 201 27.40 -11.61 7.53
CA VAL A 201 28.57 -11.12 8.25
C VAL A 201 28.12 -10.10 9.29
N ARG A 202 28.45 -10.32 10.57
CA ARG A 202 28.04 -9.47 11.69
C ARG A 202 28.94 -8.25 11.89
N GLU A 203 30.16 -8.29 11.38
CA GLU A 203 31.13 -7.19 11.51
C GLU A 203 30.68 -5.96 10.71
N GLY A 204 30.81 -4.79 11.29
CA GLY A 204 30.44 -3.52 10.63
C GLY A 204 28.95 -3.23 10.54
N LEU A 205 28.10 -4.03 11.16
CA LEU A 205 26.66 -3.74 11.19
C LEU A 205 26.35 -2.61 12.18
N ASP A 206 25.71 -1.55 11.68
CA ASP A 206 25.22 -0.47 12.52
C ASP A 206 23.90 -0.87 13.20
N TYR A 207 23.99 -1.39 14.41
CA TYR A 207 22.84 -1.67 15.28
C TYR A 207 22.33 -0.44 16.05
N SER A 208 22.96 0.72 15.88
CA SER A 208 22.81 1.89 16.74
C SER A 208 21.41 2.49 16.78
N LYS A 209 20.51 2.11 15.88
CA LYS A 209 19.19 2.74 15.71
C LYS A 209 17.97 1.91 16.09
N ALA A 210 18.16 0.74 16.68
CA ALA A 210 17.04 0.01 17.31
C ALA A 210 16.67 0.64 18.67
N LYS A 211 16.59 1.99 18.72
CA LYS A 211 16.30 2.72 19.96
C LYS A 211 14.92 2.32 20.49
N ASN A 212 14.91 1.69 21.66
CA ASN A 212 13.73 1.47 22.48
C ASN A 212 12.58 0.68 21.84
N VAL A 213 12.90 -0.36 21.05
CA VAL A 213 11.87 -1.25 20.47
C VAL A 213 10.93 -1.81 21.54
N PRO A 214 11.40 -2.32 22.70
CA PRO A 214 10.50 -2.81 23.76
C PRO A 214 9.56 -1.72 24.28
N LEU A 215 10.06 -0.52 24.52
CA LEU A 215 9.24 0.60 24.96
C LEU A 215 8.19 1.00 23.91
N ARG A 216 8.55 0.98 22.64
CA ARG A 216 7.61 1.27 21.54
C ARG A 216 6.53 0.21 21.42
N ILE A 217 6.86 -1.06 21.62
CA ILE A 217 5.89 -2.16 21.65
C ILE A 217 4.93 -1.97 22.83
N LEU A 218 5.47 -1.69 24.01
CA LEU A 218 4.67 -1.45 25.22
C LEU A 218 3.72 -0.24 25.03
N LEU A 219 4.25 0.90 24.57
CA LEU A 219 3.44 2.10 24.32
C LEU A 219 2.35 1.84 23.27
N ARG A 220 2.65 1.03 22.27
CA ARG A 220 1.67 0.62 21.26
C ARG A 220 0.59 -0.28 21.83
N ALA A 221 0.97 -1.25 22.66
CA ALA A 221 0.01 -2.12 23.36
C ALA A 221 -0.91 -1.30 24.28
N ILE A 222 -0.35 -0.37 25.06
CA ILE A 222 -1.13 0.55 25.90
C ILE A 222 -2.06 1.40 25.05
N TYR A 223 -1.58 1.97 23.95
CA TYR A 223 -2.39 2.77 23.05
C TYR A 223 -3.59 2.00 22.48
N TYR A 224 -3.41 0.74 22.11
CA TYR A 224 -4.52 -0.09 21.62
C TYR A 224 -5.46 -0.57 22.73
N ALA A 225 -5.00 -0.66 23.98
CA ALA A 225 -5.82 -0.97 25.13
C ALA A 225 -6.74 0.21 25.57
N ILE A 226 -6.40 1.45 25.17
CA ILE A 226 -7.18 2.63 25.51
C ILE A 226 -8.50 2.63 24.69
N PRO A 227 -9.67 2.90 25.32
CA PRO A 227 -10.93 3.03 24.61
C PRO A 227 -10.89 4.04 23.47
N ALA A 228 -11.61 3.77 22.37
CA ALA A 228 -11.56 4.56 21.15
C ALA A 228 -11.83 6.06 21.36
N PHE A 229 -12.76 6.43 22.26
CA PHE A 229 -13.08 7.84 22.55
C PHE A 229 -11.92 8.60 23.21
N LEU A 230 -11.12 7.92 24.07
CA LEU A 230 -9.92 8.49 24.66
C LEU A 230 -8.78 8.57 23.65
N ARG A 231 -8.64 7.55 22.79
CA ARG A 231 -7.67 7.57 21.67
C ARG A 231 -7.90 8.78 20.76
N ARG A 232 -9.17 9.10 20.44
CA ARG A 232 -9.53 10.28 19.64
C ARG A 232 -9.06 11.59 20.27
N ARG A 233 -9.17 11.74 21.61
CA ARG A 233 -8.68 12.93 22.33
C ARG A 233 -7.16 13.03 22.33
N LEU A 234 -6.46 11.94 22.62
CA LEU A 234 -5.00 11.88 22.63
C LEU A 234 -4.43 12.19 21.24
N ARG A 235 -5.08 11.74 20.19
CA ARG A 235 -4.66 11.97 18.82
C ARG A 235 -4.76 13.43 18.40
N LYS A 236 -5.80 14.15 18.80
CA LYS A 236 -5.87 15.60 18.56
C LYS A 236 -4.67 16.35 19.16
N ALA A 237 -4.16 15.89 20.28
CA ALA A 237 -2.96 16.45 20.91
C ALA A 237 -1.66 16.05 20.16
N SER A 238 -1.60 14.84 19.57
CA SER A 238 -0.41 14.34 18.84
C SER A 238 -0.27 14.92 17.43
N LEU A 239 -1.32 15.48 16.85
CA LEU A 239 -1.32 16.12 15.52
C LEU A 239 -0.23 17.21 15.37
N LYS A 240 0.14 17.89 16.45
CA LYS A 240 1.26 18.85 16.44
C LYS A 240 2.60 18.21 16.05
N TYR A 241 2.82 16.95 16.42
CA TYR A 241 4.05 16.21 16.13
C TYR A 241 4.02 15.54 14.76
N GLU A 242 2.84 15.11 14.29
CA GLU A 242 2.68 14.53 12.97
C GLU A 242 2.82 15.57 11.84
N LYS A 243 2.39 16.81 12.08
CA LYS A 243 2.59 17.92 11.12
C LYS A 243 4.06 18.14 10.75
N LYS A 244 5.01 17.86 11.63
CA LYS A 244 6.44 17.96 11.35
C LYS A 244 6.90 17.02 10.23
N PHE A 245 6.30 15.83 10.12
CA PHE A 245 6.60 14.89 9.04
C PHE A 245 5.99 15.29 7.68
N TYR A 246 4.98 16.16 7.68
CA TYR A 246 4.34 16.65 6.46
C TYR A 246 5.08 17.85 5.86
N ASN A 247 5.62 18.72 6.70
CA ASN A 247 6.34 19.93 6.26
C ASN A 247 7.74 19.59 5.70
N GLU A 248 8.37 18.53 6.18
CA GLU A 248 9.67 18.08 5.67
C GLU A 248 9.62 17.42 4.26
N ILE A 249 8.43 17.27 3.69
CA ILE A 249 8.21 16.63 2.38
C ILE A 249 7.90 17.67 1.31
N HIS A 250 7.61 18.91 1.71
CA HIS A 250 7.17 19.99 0.82
C HIS A 250 8.21 21.15 0.68
N ASP A 251 9.36 21.09 1.36
CA ASP A 251 10.46 22.05 1.22
C ASP A 251 11.58 21.50 0.32
#